data_bc485f7d7354fce7c94a67acf55c25dc
#
_entry.id   bc485f7d7354fce7c94a67acf55c25dc
#
_cell.length_a   1.000
_cell.length_b   1.000
_cell.length_c   1.000
_cell.angle_alpha   90.00
_cell.angle_beta   90.00
_cell.angle_gamma   90.00
#
_symmetry.space_group_name_H-M   'P 1'
#
loop_
_entity.id
_entity.type
_entity.pdbx_description
1 polymer ?
#
loop_
_entity_poly.entity_id
_entity_poly.type
_entity_poly.pdbx_seq_one_letter_code
_entity_poly.pdbx_strand_id
1 'polypeptide(L)'
;MYAILTGDMIDANEAEKCGLVAKVFSRENFNEEVLKVANKVASKSTALARLAKETVNVSYETTLNEGLRAERAIFMSTFSLEDHKEGMKAFSEKRKPNWKNK
;
A
#
# COMPACT_ATOMS: atom_id res chain seq x y z
N MET A 1 -13.14 8.01 17.76
CA MET A 1 -13.79 8.14 19.09
C MET A 1 -14.85 9.24 19.10
N TYR A 2 -14.58 10.49 18.62
CA TYR A 2 -15.55 11.60 18.60
C TYR A 2 -16.88 11.22 17.96
N ALA A 3 -16.88 10.84 16.68
CA ALA A 3 -18.10 10.46 15.94
C ALA A 3 -18.88 9.28 16.56
N ILE A 4 -18.17 8.35 17.22
CA ILE A 4 -18.81 7.22 17.91
C ILE A 4 -19.58 7.69 19.15
N LEU A 5 -19.03 8.66 19.88
CA LEU A 5 -19.64 9.15 21.12
C LEU A 5 -20.71 10.20 20.90
N THR A 6 -20.58 11.04 19.88
CA THR A 6 -21.53 12.11 19.55
C THR A 6 -22.62 11.65 18.60
N GLY A 7 -22.36 10.66 17.77
CA GLY A 7 -23.24 10.27 16.67
C GLY A 7 -23.19 11.23 15.47
N ASP A 8 -22.24 12.17 15.47
CA ASP A 8 -22.11 13.14 14.38
C ASP A 8 -21.61 12.47 13.09
N MET A 9 -22.15 12.91 11.96
CA MET A 9 -21.67 12.47 10.64
C MET A 9 -20.36 13.17 10.29
N ILE A 10 -19.43 12.41 9.73
CA ILE A 10 -18.15 12.90 9.23
C ILE A 10 -18.27 13.04 7.71
N ASP A 11 -17.90 14.20 7.16
CA ASP A 11 -17.84 14.36 5.71
C ASP A 11 -16.61 13.67 5.10
N ALA A 12 -16.61 13.53 3.76
CA ALA A 12 -15.56 12.81 3.06
C ALA A 12 -14.17 13.47 3.22
N ASN A 13 -14.08 14.79 3.26
CA ASN A 13 -12.82 15.51 3.39
C ASN A 13 -12.26 15.39 4.81
N GLU A 14 -13.13 15.41 5.80
CA GLU A 14 -12.75 15.17 7.19
C GLU A 14 -12.28 13.72 7.37
N ALA A 15 -12.96 12.75 6.75
CA ALA A 15 -12.57 11.34 6.74
C ALA A 15 -11.18 11.13 6.12
N GLU A 16 -10.83 11.85 5.04
CA GLU A 16 -9.48 11.82 4.45
C GLU A 16 -8.45 12.43 5.40
N LYS A 17 -8.72 13.60 5.98
CA LYS A 17 -7.81 14.29 6.92
C LYS A 17 -7.48 13.45 8.15
N CYS A 18 -8.46 12.75 8.70
CA CYS A 18 -8.26 11.90 9.88
C CYS A 18 -7.77 10.47 9.54
N GLY A 19 -7.55 10.15 8.27
CA GLY A 19 -7.03 8.85 7.82
C GLY A 19 -8.06 7.72 7.84
N LEU A 20 -9.35 8.01 7.94
CA LEU A 20 -10.41 7.01 7.85
C LEU A 20 -10.55 6.47 6.43
N VAL A 21 -10.37 7.33 5.43
CA VAL A 21 -10.27 6.96 4.01
C VAL A 21 -8.95 7.44 3.43
N ALA A 22 -8.41 6.72 2.48
CA ALA A 22 -7.10 7.01 1.90
C ALA A 22 -7.14 8.18 0.92
N LYS A 23 -8.27 8.39 0.22
CA LYS A 23 -8.41 9.44 -0.77
C LYS A 23 -9.87 9.70 -1.10
N VAL A 24 -10.18 10.97 -1.37
CA VAL A 24 -11.49 11.44 -1.83
C VAL A 24 -11.39 11.87 -3.29
N PHE A 25 -12.39 11.49 -4.08
CA PHE A 25 -12.52 11.88 -5.49
C PHE A 25 -13.85 12.61 -5.72
N SER A 26 -13.89 13.46 -6.74
CA SER A 26 -15.15 14.10 -7.14
C SER A 26 -16.14 13.04 -7.63
N ARG A 27 -17.42 13.26 -7.37
CA ARG A 27 -18.49 12.34 -7.78
C ARG A 27 -18.55 12.13 -9.29
N GLU A 28 -18.25 13.18 -10.05
CA GLU A 28 -18.31 13.17 -11.52
C GLU A 28 -17.31 12.19 -12.14
N ASN A 29 -16.10 12.12 -11.59
CA ASN A 29 -15.00 11.32 -12.12
C ASN A 29 -14.64 10.11 -11.23
N PHE A 30 -15.50 9.78 -10.25
CA PHE A 30 -15.18 8.80 -9.22
C PHE A 30 -14.70 7.46 -9.79
N ASN A 31 -15.46 6.87 -10.69
CA ASN A 31 -15.14 5.55 -11.26
C ASN A 31 -13.81 5.57 -12.03
N GLU A 32 -13.57 6.62 -12.81
CA GLU A 32 -12.35 6.77 -13.59
C GLU A 32 -11.12 6.89 -12.67
N GLU A 33 -11.20 7.75 -11.65
CA GLU A 33 -10.11 7.97 -10.70
C GLU A 33 -9.83 6.72 -9.85
N VAL A 34 -10.87 6.01 -9.41
CA VAL A 34 -10.71 4.74 -8.68
C VAL A 34 -10.03 3.70 -9.56
N LEU A 35 -10.43 3.57 -10.83
CA LEU A 35 -9.80 2.65 -11.78
C LEU A 35 -8.33 3.02 -12.06
N LYS A 36 -7.98 4.30 -12.13
CA LYS A 36 -6.59 4.74 -12.24
C LYS A 36 -5.75 4.26 -11.05
N VAL A 37 -6.28 4.41 -9.83
CA VAL A 37 -5.59 3.93 -8.63
C VAL A 37 -5.48 2.40 -8.63
N ALA A 38 -6.56 1.69 -8.93
CA ALA A 38 -6.57 0.23 -9.00
C ALA A 38 -5.56 -0.30 -10.04
N ASN A 39 -5.53 0.28 -11.22
CA ASN A 39 -4.55 -0.08 -12.27
C ASN A 39 -3.12 0.23 -11.84
N LYS A 40 -2.88 1.32 -11.11
CA LYS A 40 -1.56 1.63 -10.56
C LYS A 40 -1.11 0.57 -9.55
N VAL A 41 -2.00 0.08 -8.71
CA VAL A 41 -1.70 -1.04 -7.80
C VAL A 41 -1.48 -2.33 -8.58
N ALA A 42 -2.36 -2.66 -9.53
CA ALA A 42 -2.26 -3.85 -10.36
C ALA A 42 -0.99 -3.90 -11.23
N SER A 43 -0.39 -2.74 -11.53
CA SER A 43 0.87 -2.65 -12.26
C SER A 43 2.12 -3.00 -11.43
N LYS A 44 1.96 -3.32 -10.15
CA LYS A 44 3.07 -3.72 -9.26
C LYS A 44 3.18 -5.24 -9.18
N SER A 45 4.35 -5.73 -8.76
CA SER A 45 4.49 -7.15 -8.43
C SER A 45 3.50 -7.53 -7.32
N THR A 46 2.66 -8.52 -7.58
CA THR A 46 1.68 -9.02 -6.59
C THR A 46 2.39 -9.61 -5.37
N ALA A 47 3.52 -10.32 -5.59
CA ALA A 47 4.29 -10.90 -4.50
C ALA A 47 4.86 -9.81 -3.58
N LEU A 48 5.52 -8.80 -4.14
CA LEU A 48 6.09 -7.69 -3.37
C LEU A 48 5.01 -6.83 -2.71
N ALA A 49 3.90 -6.57 -3.40
CA ALA A 49 2.78 -5.78 -2.84
C ALA A 49 2.13 -6.48 -1.64
N ARG A 50 2.01 -7.82 -1.66
CA ARG A 50 1.50 -8.60 -0.52
C ARG A 50 2.43 -8.50 0.68
N LEU A 51 3.73 -8.65 0.51
CA LEU A 51 4.72 -8.53 1.58
C LEU A 51 4.73 -7.10 2.16
N ALA A 52 4.68 -6.09 1.31
CA ALA A 52 4.60 -4.70 1.76
C ALA A 52 3.33 -4.43 2.59
N LYS A 53 2.18 -4.95 2.15
CA LYS A 53 0.92 -4.84 2.91
C LYS A 53 1.00 -5.57 4.25
N GLU A 54 1.58 -6.75 4.29
CA GLU A 54 1.79 -7.52 5.52
C GLU A 54 2.66 -6.73 6.50
N THR A 55 3.76 -6.15 6.04
CA THR A 55 4.63 -5.31 6.86
C THR A 55 3.88 -4.16 7.52
N VAL A 56 3.04 -3.46 6.74
CA VAL A 56 2.20 -2.37 7.29
C VAL A 56 1.21 -2.91 8.32
N ASN A 57 0.53 -4.03 8.05
CA ASN A 57 -0.42 -4.61 9.01
C ASN A 57 0.26 -5.01 10.32
N VAL A 58 1.43 -5.64 10.27
CA VAL A 58 2.21 -6.02 11.46
C VAL A 58 2.53 -4.80 12.34
N SER A 59 2.76 -3.64 11.74
CA SER A 59 3.06 -2.42 12.50
C SER A 59 1.92 -1.97 13.43
N TYR A 60 0.68 -2.34 13.14
CA TYR A 60 -0.48 -2.04 13.99
C TYR A 60 -0.68 -3.03 15.14
N GLU A 61 -0.03 -4.20 15.08
CA GLU A 61 -0.22 -5.30 16.03
C GLU A 61 0.98 -5.47 16.99
N THR A 62 2.06 -4.69 16.79
CA THR A 62 3.32 -4.88 17.50
C THR A 62 3.87 -3.59 18.09
N THR A 63 4.82 -3.72 19.03
CA THR A 63 5.64 -2.58 19.47
C THR A 63 6.60 -2.16 18.34
N LEU A 64 7.12 -0.92 18.40
CA LEU A 64 8.04 -0.40 17.39
C LEU A 64 9.23 -1.34 17.15
N ASN A 65 9.87 -1.84 18.21
CA ASN A 65 11.04 -2.71 18.07
C ASN A 65 10.71 -4.02 17.35
N GLU A 66 9.61 -4.67 17.72
CA GLU A 66 9.19 -5.91 17.06
C GLU A 66 8.69 -5.65 15.64
N GLY A 67 8.01 -4.54 15.39
CA GLY A 67 7.61 -4.11 14.05
C GLY A 67 8.82 -3.93 13.13
N LEU A 68 9.87 -3.24 13.58
CA LEU A 68 11.11 -3.05 12.82
C LEU A 68 11.87 -4.36 12.58
N ARG A 69 11.81 -5.30 13.52
CA ARG A 69 12.39 -6.65 13.32
C ARG A 69 11.63 -7.43 12.25
N ALA A 70 10.28 -7.41 12.32
CA ALA A 70 9.43 -8.05 11.33
C ALA A 70 9.61 -7.44 9.94
N GLU A 71 9.63 -6.10 9.83
CA GLU A 71 9.90 -5.38 8.58
C GLU A 71 11.22 -5.83 7.95
N ARG A 72 12.31 -5.88 8.76
CA ARG A 72 13.61 -6.32 8.27
C ARG A 72 13.58 -7.77 7.78
N ALA A 73 12.91 -8.67 8.50
CA ALA A 73 12.80 -10.07 8.09
C ALA A 73 12.01 -10.21 6.78
N ILE A 74 10.87 -9.53 6.66
CA ILE A 74 10.05 -9.51 5.45
C ILE A 74 10.83 -8.89 4.28
N PHE A 75 11.52 -7.76 4.51
CA PHE A 75 12.36 -7.13 3.49
C PHE A 75 13.47 -8.08 3.00
N MET A 76 14.17 -8.75 3.91
CA MET A 76 15.20 -9.72 3.54
C MET A 76 14.64 -10.89 2.73
N SER A 77 13.41 -11.33 3.02
CA SER A 77 12.77 -12.41 2.24
C SER A 77 12.51 -12.00 0.77
N THR A 78 12.35 -10.69 0.48
CA THR A 78 12.15 -10.24 -0.90
C THR A 78 13.33 -10.52 -1.83
N PHE A 79 14.56 -10.65 -1.29
CA PHE A 79 15.75 -10.93 -2.11
C PHE A 79 15.74 -12.29 -2.78
N SER A 80 14.92 -13.23 -2.30
CA SER A 80 14.72 -14.53 -2.96
C SER A 80 13.82 -14.46 -4.19
N LEU A 81 13.02 -13.38 -4.33
CA LEU A 81 12.05 -13.24 -5.41
C LEU A 81 12.71 -12.78 -6.71
N GLU A 82 12.27 -13.35 -7.83
CA GLU A 82 12.67 -12.90 -9.16
C GLU A 82 12.26 -11.45 -9.42
N ASP A 83 11.08 -11.08 -8.94
CA ASP A 83 10.54 -9.72 -9.08
C ASP A 83 11.36 -8.66 -8.34
N HIS A 84 12.02 -9.02 -7.22
CA HIS A 84 12.97 -8.10 -6.58
C HIS A 84 14.14 -7.78 -7.51
N LYS A 85 14.75 -8.80 -8.12
CA LYS A 85 15.86 -8.65 -9.06
C LYS A 85 15.44 -7.86 -10.29
N GLU A 86 14.27 -8.16 -10.84
CA GLU A 86 13.70 -7.44 -11.98
C GLU A 86 13.44 -5.97 -11.65
N GLY A 87 12.88 -5.67 -10.48
CA GLY A 87 12.62 -4.31 -10.02
C GLY A 87 13.90 -3.47 -9.92
N MET A 88 14.94 -4.03 -9.31
CA MET A 88 16.25 -3.36 -9.17
C MET A 88 16.90 -3.14 -10.54
N LYS A 89 16.85 -4.13 -11.43
CA LYS A 89 17.38 -4.03 -12.79
C LYS A 89 16.62 -2.98 -13.60
N ALA A 90 15.30 -3.04 -13.60
CA ALA A 90 14.45 -2.07 -14.31
C ALA A 90 14.68 -0.64 -13.85
N PHE A 91 14.86 -0.44 -12.52
CA PHE A 91 15.19 0.86 -11.95
C PHE A 91 16.55 1.38 -12.44
N SER A 92 17.59 0.55 -12.42
CA SER A 92 18.92 0.90 -12.92
C SER A 92 18.92 1.25 -14.42
N GLU A 93 18.15 0.50 -15.20
CA GLU A 93 18.01 0.67 -16.65
C GLU A 93 16.98 1.75 -17.04
N LYS A 94 16.31 2.39 -16.08
CA LYS A 94 15.27 3.42 -16.28
C LYS A 94 14.13 2.95 -17.19
N ARG A 95 13.76 1.68 -17.12
CA ARG A 95 12.66 1.06 -17.87
C ARG A 95 11.53 0.61 -16.96
N LYS A 96 10.39 0.26 -17.54
CA LYS A 96 9.30 -0.39 -16.81
C LYS A 96 9.70 -1.84 -16.48
N PRO A 97 9.42 -2.30 -15.24
CA PRO A 97 9.64 -3.69 -14.86
C PRO A 97 8.62 -4.63 -15.52
N ASN A 98 9.04 -5.86 -15.75
CA ASN A 98 8.20 -6.94 -16.25
C ASN A 98 8.01 -7.98 -15.14
N TRP A 99 6.96 -7.83 -14.35
CA TRP A 99 6.70 -8.66 -13.19
C TRP A 99 6.27 -10.07 -13.58
N LYS A 100 6.88 -11.05 -12.93
CA LYS A 100 6.53 -12.48 -13.08
C LYS A 100 5.69 -13.00 -11.91
N ASN A 101 5.53 -12.18 -10.86
CA ASN A 101 4.80 -12.48 -9.64
C ASN A 101 5.37 -13.69 -8.84
N LYS A 102 6.66 -13.86 -8.85
CA LYS A 102 7.37 -14.93 -8.14
C LYS A 102 8.79 -14.50 -7.69
#